data_4151972c99db04417af90ca5ea14c966
#
_entry.id   4151972c99db04417af90ca5ea14c966
#
_cell.length_a   1.000
_cell.length_b   1.000
_cell.length_c   1.000
_cell.angle_alpha   90.00
_cell.angle_beta   90.00
_cell.angle_gamma   90.00
#
_symmetry.space_group_name_H-M   'P 1'
#
loop_
_entity.id
_entity.type
_entity.pdbx_description
1 polymer ?
#
loop_
_entity_poly.entity_id
_entity_poly.type
_entity_poly.pdbx_seq_one_letter_code
_entity_poly.pdbx_strand_id
1 'polypeptide(L)'
;TATRYELVDGVLRAMSPGSDAHNTIVATFGFLLASHLKRTRPGCRVVTAPGIQPRVRAEWNFRIPDLGVTCAPNRSGEVMTPSPVLLVEVLSPGNAQDTYENVRAYATLPSVQEIVVIHSTRMRVELLRRGDGGDWPSDPTTLEAADALELASIEARFPIAEIYTGTHLATT
;
A
#
# COMPACT_ATOMS: atom_id res chain seq x y z
N THR A 1 3.56 -24.34 -5.58
CA THR A 1 3.60 -22.88 -5.41
C THR A 1 3.73 -22.61 -3.92
N ALA A 2 4.79 -21.92 -3.49
CA ALA A 2 4.98 -21.62 -2.07
C ALA A 2 3.92 -20.62 -1.59
N THR A 3 3.20 -20.96 -0.54
CA THR A 3 2.27 -20.05 0.13
C THR A 3 3.05 -18.96 0.84
N ARG A 4 2.64 -17.70 0.68
CA ARG A 4 3.20 -16.57 1.42
C ARG A 4 2.49 -16.46 2.77
N TYR A 5 3.23 -16.05 3.78
CA TYR A 5 2.72 -15.86 5.14
C TYR A 5 3.12 -14.51 5.68
N GLU A 6 2.21 -13.87 6.38
CA GLU A 6 2.51 -12.81 7.32
C GLU A 6 2.71 -13.40 8.72
N LEU A 7 3.41 -12.69 9.58
CA LEU A 7 3.48 -12.97 11.00
C LEU A 7 2.69 -11.87 11.74
N VAL A 8 1.64 -12.26 12.43
CA VAL A 8 0.72 -11.35 13.12
C VAL A 8 0.69 -11.72 14.60
N ASP A 9 1.33 -10.91 15.44
CA ASP A 9 1.46 -11.16 16.88
C ASP A 9 1.94 -12.57 17.22
N GLY A 10 2.88 -13.09 16.42
CA GLY A 10 3.45 -14.42 16.60
C GLY A 10 2.68 -15.56 15.92
N VAL A 11 1.56 -15.26 15.25
CA VAL A 11 0.75 -16.25 14.52
C VAL A 11 0.99 -16.12 13.02
N LEU A 12 1.29 -17.22 12.34
CA LEU A 12 1.41 -17.27 10.89
C LEU A 12 0.01 -17.16 10.25
N ARG A 13 -0.16 -16.14 9.42
CA ARG A 13 -1.36 -15.91 8.61
C ARG A 13 -1.04 -16.18 7.13
N ALA A 14 -1.67 -17.20 6.56
CA ALA A 14 -1.50 -17.49 5.12
C ALA A 14 -2.17 -16.42 4.28
N MET A 15 -1.50 -15.96 3.24
CA MET A 15 -2.06 -15.02 2.27
C MET A 15 -2.81 -15.79 1.18
N SER A 16 -4.06 -15.42 0.94
CA SER A 16 -4.86 -15.95 -0.15
C SER A 16 -4.53 -15.24 -1.47
N PRO A 17 -4.64 -15.91 -2.62
CA PRO A 17 -4.55 -15.24 -3.92
C PRO A 17 -5.58 -14.12 -4.03
N GLY A 18 -5.18 -12.98 -4.54
CA GLY A 18 -6.09 -11.88 -4.86
C GLY A 18 -7.00 -12.22 -6.05
N SER A 19 -8.18 -11.58 -6.10
CA SER A 19 -9.05 -11.64 -7.28
C SER A 19 -8.38 -11.00 -8.50
N ASP A 20 -8.92 -11.24 -9.69
CA ASP A 20 -8.42 -10.61 -10.92
C ASP A 20 -8.43 -9.08 -10.83
N ALA A 21 -9.52 -8.48 -10.34
CA ALA A 21 -9.60 -7.04 -10.12
C ALA A 21 -8.55 -6.54 -9.11
N HIS A 22 -8.33 -7.26 -8.00
CA HIS A 22 -7.28 -6.94 -7.04
C HIS A 22 -5.90 -6.90 -7.72
N ASN A 23 -5.54 -7.96 -8.42
CA ASN A 23 -4.24 -8.08 -9.08
C ASN A 23 -4.06 -7.04 -10.19
N THR A 24 -5.14 -6.72 -10.94
CA THR A 24 -5.13 -5.66 -11.96
C THR A 24 -4.88 -4.29 -11.34
N ILE A 25 -5.53 -3.96 -10.22
CA ILE A 25 -5.31 -2.72 -9.48
C ILE A 25 -3.85 -2.62 -9.01
N VAL A 26 -3.32 -3.69 -8.40
CA VAL A 26 -1.91 -3.73 -7.95
C VAL A 26 -0.96 -3.46 -9.11
N ALA A 27 -1.17 -4.11 -10.26
CA ALA A 27 -0.32 -3.93 -11.44
C ALA A 27 -0.43 -2.51 -12.01
N THR A 28 -1.65 -2.00 -12.20
CA THR A 28 -1.92 -0.68 -12.76
C THR A 28 -1.38 0.44 -11.87
N PHE A 29 -1.69 0.39 -10.58
CA PHE A 29 -1.23 1.42 -9.66
C PHE A 29 0.29 1.35 -9.44
N GLY A 30 0.86 0.16 -9.39
CA GLY A 30 2.30 -0.06 -9.36
C GLY A 30 3.00 0.58 -10.57
N PHE A 31 2.44 0.43 -11.78
CA PHE A 31 2.94 1.06 -13.00
C PHE A 31 2.84 2.60 -12.95
N LEU A 32 1.71 3.15 -12.49
CA LEU A 32 1.51 4.60 -12.35
C LEU A 32 2.53 5.21 -11.38
N LEU A 33 2.71 4.59 -10.22
CA LEU A 33 3.70 5.00 -9.22
C LEU A 33 5.13 4.92 -9.79
N ALA A 34 5.51 3.80 -10.39
CA ALA A 34 6.86 3.61 -10.94
C ALA A 34 7.16 4.60 -12.07
N SER A 35 6.18 4.84 -12.96
CA SER A 35 6.30 5.81 -14.05
C SER A 35 6.46 7.24 -13.54
N HIS A 36 5.73 7.61 -12.49
CA HIS A 36 5.87 8.91 -11.82
C HIS A 36 7.26 9.07 -11.19
N LEU A 37 7.66 8.12 -10.34
CA LEU A 37 8.93 8.17 -9.62
C LEU A 37 10.15 8.22 -10.57
N LYS A 38 10.11 7.48 -11.67
CA LYS A 38 11.19 7.49 -12.67
C LYS A 38 11.44 8.90 -13.23
N ARG A 39 10.39 9.71 -13.39
CA ARG A 39 10.49 11.08 -13.92
C ARG A 39 10.82 12.12 -12.86
N THR A 40 10.29 11.98 -11.66
CA THR A 40 10.29 13.05 -10.64
C THR A 40 11.23 12.76 -9.48
N ARG A 41 11.40 11.48 -9.11
CA ARG A 41 12.18 11.05 -7.94
C ARG A 41 12.95 9.75 -8.24
N PRO A 42 13.98 9.78 -9.12
CA PRO A 42 14.68 8.57 -9.57
C PRO A 42 15.43 7.83 -8.45
N GLY A 43 15.63 8.45 -7.29
CA GLY A 43 16.16 7.79 -6.09
C GLY A 43 15.13 6.97 -5.30
N CYS A 44 13.84 7.08 -5.65
CA CYS A 44 12.77 6.31 -5.02
C CYS A 44 12.32 5.17 -5.95
N ARG A 45 11.77 4.11 -5.37
CA ARG A 45 11.26 2.96 -6.13
C ARG A 45 9.97 2.41 -5.54
N VAL A 46 9.17 1.80 -6.41
CA VAL A 46 8.04 0.96 -6.01
C VAL A 46 8.53 -0.46 -5.74
N VAL A 47 8.00 -1.08 -4.71
CA VAL A 47 8.23 -2.48 -4.38
C VAL A 47 6.88 -3.16 -4.31
N THR A 48 6.72 -4.29 -5.03
CA THR A 48 5.54 -5.15 -4.92
C THR A 48 5.73 -6.14 -3.80
N ALA A 49 4.69 -6.34 -3.00
CA ALA A 49 4.72 -7.24 -1.84
C ALA A 49 5.97 -7.03 -0.95
N PRO A 50 6.25 -5.78 -0.50
CA PRO A 50 7.43 -5.52 0.32
C PRO A 50 7.33 -6.20 1.68
N GLY A 51 8.44 -6.76 2.17
CA GLY A 51 8.52 -7.22 3.55
C GLY A 51 8.59 -6.02 4.50
N ILE A 52 7.65 -5.91 5.42
CA ILE A 52 7.55 -4.81 6.39
C ILE A 52 7.57 -5.36 7.80
N GLN A 53 8.44 -4.81 8.65
CA GLN A 53 8.46 -5.10 10.07
C GLN A 53 7.91 -3.88 10.85
N PRO A 54 6.65 -3.92 11.31
CA PRO A 54 6.08 -2.87 12.16
C PRO A 54 6.87 -2.71 13.45
N ARG A 55 6.79 -1.54 14.08
CA ARG A 55 7.45 -1.33 15.38
C ARG A 55 6.69 -1.91 16.57
N VAL A 56 5.38 -2.08 16.43
CA VAL A 56 4.58 -2.73 17.45
C VAL A 56 4.96 -4.21 17.51
N ARG A 57 5.44 -4.68 18.66
CA ARG A 57 5.86 -6.08 18.89
C ARG A 57 6.69 -6.62 17.71
N ALA A 58 7.74 -5.87 17.31
CA ALA A 58 8.48 -6.05 16.07
C ALA A 58 8.97 -7.49 15.83
N GLU A 59 9.45 -8.19 16.86
CA GLU A 59 9.91 -9.57 16.79
C GLU A 59 8.79 -10.60 16.49
N TRP A 60 7.52 -10.21 16.67
CA TRP A 60 6.34 -11.05 16.46
C TRP A 60 5.47 -10.60 15.28
N ASN A 61 5.97 -9.63 14.51
CA ASN A 61 5.22 -9.03 13.41
C ASN A 61 6.04 -8.88 12.15
N PHE A 62 5.49 -9.38 11.05
CA PHE A 62 5.98 -9.20 9.69
C PHE A 62 4.77 -9.10 8.77
N ARG A 63 4.69 -8.04 7.98
CA ARG A 63 3.57 -7.77 7.08
C ARG A 63 4.04 -7.68 5.64
N ILE A 64 3.12 -7.92 4.71
CA ILE A 64 3.38 -7.88 3.26
C ILE A 64 2.27 -7.08 2.59
N PRO A 65 2.32 -5.73 2.59
CA PRO A 65 1.38 -4.92 1.82
C PRO A 65 1.49 -5.20 0.32
N ASP A 66 0.46 -4.87 -0.44
CA ASP A 66 0.45 -5.10 -1.88
C ASP A 66 1.52 -4.27 -2.60
N LEU A 67 1.68 -2.99 -2.22
CA LEU A 67 2.71 -2.10 -2.77
C LEU A 67 3.35 -1.26 -1.66
N GLY A 68 4.58 -0.85 -1.90
CA GLY A 68 5.26 0.14 -1.07
C GLY A 68 6.17 1.04 -1.91
N VAL A 69 6.44 2.23 -1.41
CA VAL A 69 7.44 3.14 -1.98
C VAL A 69 8.50 3.44 -0.94
N THR A 70 9.74 3.31 -1.34
CA THR A 70 10.91 3.69 -0.51
C THR A 70 11.91 4.47 -1.33
N CYS A 71 12.61 5.42 -0.67
CA CYS A 71 13.74 6.15 -1.24
C CYS A 71 15.08 5.68 -0.64
N ALA A 72 15.06 4.64 0.20
CA ALA A 72 16.27 4.02 0.70
C ALA A 72 16.93 3.15 -0.38
N PRO A 73 18.27 3.01 -0.39
CA PRO A 73 18.98 2.18 -1.35
C PRO A 73 18.52 0.72 -1.32
N ASN A 74 18.49 0.08 -2.50
CA ASN A 74 18.31 -1.36 -2.58
C ASN A 74 19.64 -2.06 -2.27
N ARG A 75 19.61 -3.06 -1.40
CA ARG A 75 20.79 -3.88 -1.06
C ARG A 75 20.53 -5.33 -1.41
N SER A 76 21.56 -5.98 -1.93
CA SER A 76 21.48 -7.40 -2.29
C SER A 76 21.17 -8.28 -1.07
N GLY A 77 20.20 -9.19 -1.22
CA GLY A 77 19.81 -10.15 -0.18
C GLY A 77 18.87 -9.61 0.89
N GLU A 78 18.50 -8.33 0.86
CA GLU A 78 17.49 -7.79 1.79
C GLU A 78 16.07 -8.27 1.40
N VAL A 79 15.38 -8.86 2.36
CA VAL A 79 13.97 -9.26 2.26
C VAL A 79 13.06 -8.11 2.72
N MET A 80 13.55 -7.30 3.66
CA MET A 80 12.82 -6.17 4.23
C MET A 80 12.97 -4.95 3.35
N THR A 81 11.88 -4.21 3.16
CA THR A 81 11.94 -2.90 2.50
C THR A 81 12.24 -1.82 3.54
N PRO A 82 13.43 -1.20 3.48
CA PRO A 82 13.82 -0.22 4.47
C PRO A 82 13.07 1.10 4.27
N SER A 83 12.70 1.73 5.36
CA SER A 83 12.15 3.09 5.42
C SER A 83 11.08 3.41 4.36
N PRO A 84 10.00 2.62 4.26
CA PRO A 84 8.93 2.93 3.32
C PRO A 84 8.29 4.27 3.67
N VAL A 85 7.96 5.08 2.67
CA VAL A 85 7.28 6.38 2.83
C VAL A 85 5.78 6.29 2.52
N LEU A 86 5.41 5.35 1.66
CA LEU A 86 4.05 5.05 1.25
C LEU A 86 3.83 3.54 1.29
N LEU A 87 2.72 3.10 1.86
CA LEU A 87 2.25 1.71 1.82
C LEU A 87 0.83 1.65 1.26
N VAL A 88 0.55 0.62 0.49
CA VAL A 88 -0.73 0.43 -0.21
C VAL A 88 -1.26 -0.97 0.03
N GLU A 89 -2.52 -1.05 0.40
CA GLU A 89 -3.30 -2.28 0.47
C GLU A 89 -4.46 -2.24 -0.52
N VAL A 90 -4.71 -3.34 -1.18
CA VAL A 90 -5.92 -3.53 -2.00
C VAL A 90 -6.90 -4.41 -1.23
N LEU A 91 -7.97 -3.78 -0.77
CA LEU A 91 -8.98 -4.43 0.07
C LEU A 91 -9.89 -5.32 -0.76
N SER A 92 -9.95 -6.59 -0.39
CA SER A 92 -10.87 -7.58 -0.94
C SER A 92 -11.99 -7.92 0.06
N PRO A 93 -13.17 -8.40 -0.39
CA PRO A 93 -14.32 -8.62 0.49
C PRO A 93 -14.06 -9.53 1.70
N GLY A 94 -13.15 -10.48 1.57
CA GLY A 94 -12.88 -11.47 2.62
C GLY A 94 -11.78 -11.08 3.61
N ASN A 95 -11.07 -9.95 3.41
CA ASN A 95 -9.89 -9.60 4.20
C ASN A 95 -9.95 -8.21 4.87
N ALA A 96 -11.12 -7.59 4.94
CA ALA A 96 -11.25 -6.22 5.44
C ALA A 96 -10.65 -6.03 6.85
N GLN A 97 -10.94 -6.94 7.77
CA GLN A 97 -10.41 -6.87 9.13
C GLN A 97 -8.87 -6.95 9.13
N ASP A 98 -8.30 -7.90 8.39
CA ASP A 98 -6.86 -8.10 8.29
C ASP A 98 -6.17 -6.88 7.68
N THR A 99 -6.77 -6.30 6.62
CA THR A 99 -6.27 -5.08 5.97
C THR A 99 -6.19 -3.92 6.96
N TYR A 100 -7.23 -3.65 7.74
CA TYR A 100 -7.20 -2.55 8.71
C TYR A 100 -6.33 -2.84 9.93
N GLU A 101 -6.12 -4.09 10.31
CA GLU A 101 -5.07 -4.45 11.28
C GLU A 101 -3.68 -4.12 10.73
N ASN A 102 -3.42 -4.43 9.47
CA ASN A 102 -2.16 -4.09 8.79
C ASN A 102 -1.95 -2.57 8.74
N VAL A 103 -2.98 -1.80 8.37
CA VAL A 103 -2.93 -0.32 8.35
C VAL A 103 -2.50 0.24 9.72
N ARG A 104 -3.09 -0.27 10.81
CA ARG A 104 -2.68 0.14 12.18
C ARG A 104 -1.23 -0.22 12.48
N ALA A 105 -0.77 -1.38 12.03
CA ALA A 105 0.62 -1.80 12.20
C ALA A 105 1.58 -0.91 11.41
N TYR A 106 1.23 -0.53 10.16
CA TYR A 106 2.04 0.37 9.34
C TYR A 106 2.16 1.78 9.93
N ALA A 107 1.12 2.26 10.59
CA ALA A 107 1.12 3.56 11.27
C ALA A 107 2.17 3.65 12.38
N THR A 108 2.70 2.54 12.89
CA THR A 108 3.78 2.51 13.89
C THR A 108 5.17 2.80 13.31
N LEU A 109 5.33 2.76 11.99
CA LEU A 109 6.60 3.02 11.30
C LEU A 109 6.82 4.53 11.15
N PRO A 110 7.92 5.09 11.69
CA PRO A 110 8.15 6.54 11.62
C PRO A 110 8.40 7.05 10.21
N SER A 111 8.88 6.21 9.31
CA SER A 111 9.15 6.59 7.91
C SER A 111 7.88 6.71 7.07
N VAL A 112 6.81 6.00 7.44
CA VAL A 112 5.55 6.00 6.67
C VAL A 112 4.84 7.34 6.85
N GLN A 113 4.60 8.01 5.73
CA GLN A 113 3.93 9.30 5.66
C GLN A 113 2.46 9.14 5.25
N GLU A 114 2.19 8.17 4.39
CA GLU A 114 0.87 7.92 3.83
C GLU A 114 0.58 6.42 3.72
N ILE A 115 -0.67 6.06 3.97
CA ILE A 115 -1.20 4.71 3.78
C ILE A 115 -2.45 4.83 2.91
N VAL A 116 -2.51 4.02 1.85
CA VAL A 116 -3.61 3.99 0.89
C VAL A 116 -4.30 2.64 0.95
N VAL A 117 -5.63 2.63 1.05
CA VAL A 117 -6.45 1.43 0.92
C VAL A 117 -7.34 1.57 -0.31
N ILE A 118 -7.20 0.67 -1.27
CA ILE A 118 -7.93 0.68 -2.54
C ILE A 118 -8.96 -0.45 -2.51
N HIS A 119 -10.24 -0.13 -2.69
CA HIS A 119 -11.29 -1.15 -2.72
C HIS A 119 -11.31 -1.87 -4.07
N SER A 120 -11.33 -3.21 -4.08
CA SER A 120 -11.35 -4.00 -5.33
C SER A 120 -12.75 -4.23 -5.91
N THR A 121 -13.80 -3.86 -5.20
CA THR A 121 -15.21 -4.10 -5.60
C THR A 121 -15.97 -2.83 -5.99
N ARG A 122 -15.36 -1.68 -5.82
CA ARG A 122 -15.93 -0.36 -6.17
C ARG A 122 -14.81 0.67 -6.32
N MET A 123 -15.00 1.70 -7.12
CA MET A 123 -14.06 2.82 -7.23
C MET A 123 -14.09 3.67 -5.97
N ARG A 124 -13.33 3.25 -4.97
CA ARG A 124 -13.16 3.94 -3.71
C ARG A 124 -11.75 3.75 -3.20
N VAL A 125 -11.12 4.84 -2.81
CA VAL A 125 -9.79 4.86 -2.22
C VAL A 125 -9.86 5.59 -0.89
N GLU A 126 -9.20 5.05 0.12
CA GLU A 126 -9.04 5.66 1.43
C GLU A 126 -7.59 6.08 1.61
N LEU A 127 -7.36 7.32 1.98
CA LEU A 127 -6.04 7.88 2.25
C LEU A 127 -5.94 8.27 3.72
N LEU A 128 -4.94 7.70 4.40
CA LEU A 128 -4.47 8.18 5.70
C LEU A 128 -3.14 8.90 5.46
N ARG A 129 -3.06 10.15 5.88
CA ARG A 129 -1.85 10.96 5.82
C ARG A 129 -1.43 11.37 7.22
N ARG A 130 -0.17 11.13 7.55
CA ARG A 130 0.41 11.56 8.82
C ARG A 130 0.45 13.08 8.88
N GLY A 131 -0.03 13.67 9.95
CA GLY A 131 0.05 15.12 10.19
C GLY A 131 1.48 15.58 10.49
N ASP A 132 1.69 16.89 10.41
CA ASP A 132 3.00 17.51 10.67
C ASP A 132 3.52 17.24 12.09
N GLY A 133 2.62 17.03 13.06
CA GLY A 133 2.93 16.62 14.43
C GLY A 133 3.28 15.14 14.59
N GLY A 134 3.20 14.35 13.52
CA GLY A 134 3.44 12.91 13.56
C GLY A 134 2.21 12.06 13.87
N ASP A 135 1.08 12.67 14.13
CA ASP A 135 -0.18 12.00 14.46
C ASP A 135 -0.89 11.49 13.21
N TRP A 136 -1.64 10.40 13.36
CA TRP A 136 -2.50 9.86 12.33
C TRP A 136 -3.95 10.33 12.52
N PRO A 137 -4.69 10.61 11.43
CA PRO A 137 -6.11 10.94 11.55
C PRO A 137 -6.91 9.74 12.07
N SER A 138 -8.00 10.01 12.80
CA SER A 138 -8.93 8.98 13.26
C SER A 138 -9.66 8.30 12.10
N ASP A 139 -9.95 9.08 11.06
CA ASP A 139 -10.68 8.63 9.89
C ASP A 139 -9.90 8.91 8.60
N PRO A 140 -9.94 8.01 7.61
CA PRO A 140 -9.31 8.25 6.32
C PRO A 140 -10.08 9.31 5.51
N THR A 141 -9.37 10.00 4.64
CA THR A 141 -10.00 10.75 3.54
C THR A 141 -10.49 9.75 2.51
N THR A 142 -11.78 9.76 2.21
CA THR A 142 -12.40 8.89 1.20
C THR A 142 -12.47 9.61 -0.14
N LEU A 143 -12.02 8.92 -1.20
CA LEU A 143 -12.01 9.40 -2.57
C LEU A 143 -12.82 8.44 -3.45
N GLU A 144 -13.63 9.01 -4.34
CA GLU A 144 -14.52 8.27 -5.25
C GLU A 144 -14.08 8.48 -6.72
N ALA A 145 -14.78 7.90 -7.66
CA ALA A 145 -14.40 7.86 -9.09
C ALA A 145 -14.05 9.22 -9.73
N ALA A 146 -14.71 10.30 -9.33
CA ALA A 146 -14.49 11.64 -9.88
C ALA A 146 -13.31 12.40 -9.22
N ASP A 147 -12.75 11.85 -8.14
CA ASP A 147 -11.69 12.48 -7.37
C ASP A 147 -10.29 12.11 -7.91
N ALA A 148 -9.29 12.68 -7.31
CA ALA A 148 -7.89 12.31 -7.53
C ALA A 148 -7.18 12.04 -6.20
N LEU A 149 -6.35 11.01 -6.18
CA LEU A 149 -5.46 10.69 -5.08
C LEU A 149 -4.22 11.58 -5.16
N GLU A 150 -4.04 12.44 -4.18
CA GLU A 150 -2.85 13.26 -4.02
C GLU A 150 -1.94 12.67 -2.95
N LEU A 151 -0.71 12.33 -3.32
CA LEU A 151 0.31 11.74 -2.45
C LEU A 151 1.43 12.75 -2.22
N ALA A 152 1.38 13.43 -1.08
CA ALA A 152 2.35 14.45 -0.71
C ALA A 152 3.77 13.89 -0.52
N SER A 153 3.88 12.67 0.01
CA SER A 153 5.15 11.99 0.26
C SER A 153 6.02 11.81 -0.99
N ILE A 154 5.39 11.75 -2.16
CA ILE A 154 6.07 11.58 -3.46
C ILE A 154 5.67 12.63 -4.50
N GLU A 155 4.94 13.68 -4.10
CA GLU A 155 4.48 14.77 -4.97
C GLU A 155 3.74 14.27 -6.21
N ALA A 156 2.83 13.31 -6.01
CA ALA A 156 2.09 12.66 -7.09
C ALA A 156 0.60 12.96 -7.02
N ARG A 157 -0.07 12.93 -8.17
CA ARG A 157 -1.52 13.04 -8.30
C ARG A 157 -2.02 12.07 -9.35
N PHE A 158 -2.97 11.22 -8.97
CA PHE A 158 -3.55 10.20 -9.84
C PHE A 158 -5.08 10.31 -9.81
N PRO A 159 -5.77 10.52 -10.94
CA PRO A 159 -7.22 10.34 -11.02
C PRO A 159 -7.61 8.94 -10.53
N ILE A 160 -8.64 8.84 -9.68
CA ILE A 160 -9.08 7.54 -9.15
C ILE A 160 -9.42 6.58 -10.30
N ALA A 161 -10.10 7.06 -11.34
CA ALA A 161 -10.45 6.24 -12.49
C ALA A 161 -9.25 5.57 -13.17
N GLU A 162 -8.06 6.21 -13.19
CA GLU A 162 -6.85 5.64 -13.79
C GLU A 162 -6.33 4.43 -12.99
N ILE A 163 -6.49 4.43 -11.67
CA ILE A 163 -6.07 3.33 -10.78
C ILE A 163 -6.85 2.05 -11.10
N TYR A 164 -8.11 2.20 -11.55
CA TYR A 164 -9.00 1.08 -11.87
C TYR A 164 -8.99 0.67 -13.34
N THR A 165 -8.14 1.29 -14.16
CA THR A 165 -8.01 0.92 -15.59
C THR A 165 -7.72 -0.57 -15.75
N GLY A 166 -8.44 -1.22 -16.66
CA GLY A 166 -8.32 -2.66 -16.92
C GLY A 166 -9.18 -3.53 -16.02
N THR A 167 -9.85 -2.98 -15.01
CA THR A 167 -10.84 -3.73 -14.21
C THR A 167 -12.25 -3.60 -14.78
N HIS A 168 -13.15 -4.49 -14.35
CA HIS A 168 -14.59 -4.39 -14.66
C HIS A 168 -15.27 -3.15 -14.06
N LEU A 169 -14.59 -2.43 -13.17
CA LEU A 169 -15.09 -1.20 -12.54
C LEU A 169 -14.82 0.04 -13.41
N ALA A 170 -13.81 -0.03 -14.29
CA ALA A 170 -13.55 1.05 -15.23
C ALA A 170 -14.70 1.12 -16.25
N THR A 171 -15.41 2.24 -16.25
CA THR A 171 -16.42 2.51 -17.31
C THR A 171 -15.69 2.64 -18.66
N THR A 172 -16.09 1.84 -19.62
CA THR A 172 -15.68 1.94 -21.04
C THR A 172 -16.13 3.26 -21.63
#